data_9ad110b5d6d3a1eacf574a561c6c0ec2
#
_entry.id   9ad110b5d6d3a1eacf574a561c6c0ec2
#
_cell.length_a   1.000
_cell.length_b   1.000
_cell.length_c   1.000
_cell.angle_alpha   90.00
_cell.angle_beta   90.00
_cell.angle_gamma   90.00
#
_symmetry.space_group_name_H-M   'P 1'
#
loop_
_entity.id
_entity.type
_entity.pdbx_description
1 polymer ?
#
loop_
_entity_poly.entity_id
_entity_poly.type
_entity_poly.pdbx_seq_one_letter_code
_entity_poly.pdbx_strand_id
1 'polypeptide(L)'
;MTNIIMFFALAIYAQTVPCAYIIDNSGTPTNVRNAPSGKVVQKIPLTDGGYVVTLLEVKNKWWKIAPSIDIYGEEDDATLELKGSHTGYWIHYSVLQFGIAGDPENVLRATPSEKGKPLQLEISLLHDGLHPLEIRGEWIKVETNDKRHTGWMPIDRICSNPLTTCP
;
A
#
# COMPACT_ATOMS: atom_id res chain seq x y z
N MET A 1 -44.79 1.57 32.40
CA MET A 1 -43.54 0.88 32.00
C MET A 1 -43.03 1.55 30.71
N THR A 2 -42.03 2.38 30.82
CA THR A 2 -41.50 3.18 29.69
C THR A 2 -40.28 2.44 29.09
N ASN A 3 -40.46 1.92 27.88
CA ASN A 3 -39.35 1.27 27.15
C ASN A 3 -38.39 2.34 26.61
N ILE A 4 -37.20 2.41 27.15
CA ILE A 4 -36.09 3.20 26.61
C ILE A 4 -35.45 2.39 25.50
N ILE A 5 -35.64 2.79 24.24
CA ILE A 5 -34.94 2.24 23.09
C ILE A 5 -33.58 2.96 23.02
N MET A 6 -32.50 2.23 23.33
CA MET A 6 -31.14 2.71 23.25
C MET A 6 -30.67 2.59 21.80
N PHE A 7 -30.54 3.67 21.06
CA PHE A 7 -29.93 3.69 19.74
C PHE A 7 -28.42 3.66 19.91
N PHE A 8 -27.78 2.55 19.56
CA PHE A 8 -26.34 2.49 19.35
C PHE A 8 -26.02 3.13 17.99
N ALA A 9 -25.44 4.32 18.02
CA ALA A 9 -24.83 4.90 16.82
C ALA A 9 -23.57 4.12 16.50
N LEU A 10 -23.58 3.31 15.43
CA LEU A 10 -22.37 2.77 14.85
C LEU A 10 -21.60 3.96 14.23
N ALA A 11 -20.51 4.35 14.86
CA ALA A 11 -19.55 5.24 14.24
C ALA A 11 -18.89 4.50 13.08
N ILE A 12 -19.24 4.85 11.85
CA ILE A 12 -18.54 4.39 10.65
C ILE A 12 -17.24 5.20 10.59
N TYR A 13 -16.16 4.63 11.09
CA TYR A 13 -14.85 5.20 10.86
C TYR A 13 -14.50 4.96 9.38
N ALA A 14 -14.27 6.05 8.65
CA ALA A 14 -13.71 5.97 7.32
C ALA A 14 -12.32 5.34 7.46
N GLN A 15 -12.17 4.11 6.97
CA GLN A 15 -10.90 3.41 7.01
C GLN A 15 -9.95 4.09 6.01
N THR A 16 -8.81 4.57 6.48
CA THR A 16 -7.77 5.10 5.60
C THR A 16 -7.29 3.97 4.69
N VAL A 17 -7.47 4.14 3.39
CA VAL A 17 -7.07 3.14 2.40
C VAL A 17 -5.62 3.42 2.02
N PRO A 18 -4.70 2.48 2.22
CA PRO A 18 -3.29 2.72 1.91
C PRO A 18 -3.06 2.78 0.40
N CYS A 19 -2.09 3.61 0.00
CA CYS A 19 -1.60 3.69 -1.35
C CYS A 19 -0.13 3.26 -1.41
N ALA A 20 0.30 2.74 -2.55
CA ALA A 20 1.68 2.39 -2.81
C ALA A 20 2.07 2.80 -4.23
N TYR A 21 3.33 3.09 -4.48
CA TYR A 21 3.81 3.28 -5.83
C TYR A 21 4.35 1.96 -6.41
N ILE A 22 4.31 1.86 -7.74
CA ILE A 22 4.85 0.70 -8.45
C ILE A 22 6.34 0.94 -8.69
N ILE A 23 7.14 -0.04 -8.25
CA ILE A 23 8.57 -0.12 -8.54
C ILE A 23 8.88 -1.47 -9.17
N ASP A 24 8.95 -1.53 -10.48
CA ASP A 24 9.25 -2.74 -11.24
C ASP A 24 10.55 -2.58 -12.02
N ASN A 25 11.64 -3.03 -11.41
CA ASN A 25 12.99 -2.94 -11.98
C ASN A 25 13.27 -4.02 -13.03
N SER A 26 12.26 -4.77 -13.48
CA SER A 26 12.44 -5.82 -14.51
C SER A 26 12.77 -5.28 -15.91
N GLY A 27 12.56 -3.98 -16.14
CA GLY A 27 12.66 -3.36 -17.47
C GLY A 27 11.52 -3.76 -18.41
N THR A 28 10.45 -4.36 -17.89
CA THR A 28 9.24 -4.74 -18.65
C THR A 28 7.98 -4.17 -18.00
N PRO A 29 6.90 -3.98 -18.76
CA PRO A 29 5.62 -3.53 -18.20
C PRO A 29 5.13 -4.43 -17.07
N THR A 30 4.63 -3.81 -15.99
CA THR A 30 4.14 -4.51 -14.81
C THR A 30 2.85 -5.28 -15.08
N ASN A 31 2.81 -6.55 -14.74
CA ASN A 31 1.66 -7.42 -14.98
C ASN A 31 0.56 -7.21 -13.94
N VAL A 32 -0.65 -6.88 -14.39
CA VAL A 32 -1.88 -6.90 -13.61
C VAL A 32 -2.67 -8.18 -13.91
N ARG A 33 -3.11 -8.87 -12.86
CA ARG A 33 -3.79 -10.17 -12.97
C ARG A 33 -5.23 -10.09 -12.48
N ASN A 34 -6.07 -11.03 -12.93
CA ASN A 34 -7.48 -11.12 -12.51
C ASN A 34 -7.69 -11.79 -11.14
N ALA A 35 -6.66 -12.41 -10.58
CA ALA A 35 -6.64 -13.07 -9.27
C ALA A 35 -5.19 -13.24 -8.80
N PRO A 36 -4.94 -13.53 -7.51
CA PRO A 36 -3.63 -13.96 -7.02
C PRO A 36 -3.08 -15.11 -7.87
N SER A 37 -1.89 -14.94 -8.44
CA SER A 37 -1.27 -15.88 -9.40
C SER A 37 -2.12 -16.22 -10.65
N GLY A 38 -3.18 -15.45 -10.92
CA GLY A 38 -4.10 -15.66 -12.03
C GLY A 38 -3.56 -15.22 -13.40
N LYS A 39 -4.43 -15.15 -14.39
CA LYS A 39 -4.07 -14.69 -15.74
C LYS A 39 -3.77 -13.20 -15.77
N VAL A 40 -2.78 -12.81 -16.56
CA VAL A 40 -2.51 -11.40 -16.87
C VAL A 40 -3.68 -10.86 -17.70
N VAL A 41 -4.31 -9.79 -17.24
CA VAL A 41 -5.43 -9.12 -17.91
C VAL A 41 -5.04 -7.78 -18.49
N GLN A 42 -4.02 -7.15 -17.92
CA GLN A 42 -3.46 -5.88 -18.41
C GLN A 42 -2.00 -5.76 -18.01
N LYS A 43 -1.28 -4.88 -18.68
CA LYS A 43 0.09 -4.48 -18.33
C LYS A 43 0.13 -2.99 -18.13
N ILE A 44 0.74 -2.56 -17.03
CA ILE A 44 1.04 -1.15 -16.79
C ILE A 44 2.34 -0.83 -17.53
N PRO A 45 2.34 0.13 -18.47
CA PRO A 45 3.52 0.44 -19.27
C PRO A 45 4.65 1.02 -18.41
N LEU A 46 5.86 1.03 -18.93
CA LEU A 46 6.96 1.80 -18.33
C LEU A 46 6.70 3.29 -18.54
N THR A 47 7.08 4.11 -17.56
CA THR A 47 7.00 5.58 -17.64
C THR A 47 8.24 6.17 -16.97
N ASP A 48 8.60 7.38 -17.37
CA ASP A 48 9.65 8.18 -16.70
C ASP A 48 9.16 8.77 -15.37
N GLY A 49 7.83 8.80 -15.15
CA GLY A 49 7.19 9.17 -13.90
C GLY A 49 6.96 7.95 -12.99
N GLY A 50 5.91 7.97 -12.22
CA GLY A 50 5.53 6.90 -11.31
C GLY A 50 4.03 6.60 -11.34
N TYR A 51 3.68 5.37 -10.99
CA TYR A 51 2.28 4.97 -10.79
C TYR A 51 2.00 4.78 -9.31
N VAL A 52 0.88 5.32 -8.83
CA VAL A 52 0.39 5.11 -7.48
C VAL A 52 -0.93 4.37 -7.52
N VAL A 53 -1.01 3.28 -6.77
CA VAL A 53 -2.16 2.38 -6.69
C VAL A 53 -2.76 2.41 -5.30
N THR A 54 -4.09 2.39 -5.23
CA THR A 54 -4.84 2.21 -3.99
C THR A 54 -4.95 0.73 -3.68
N LEU A 55 -4.53 0.32 -2.45
CA LEU A 55 -4.50 -1.07 -1.99
C LEU A 55 -5.81 -1.41 -1.28
N LEU A 56 -6.61 -2.35 -1.82
CA LEU A 56 -7.94 -2.69 -1.34
C LEU A 56 -7.98 -3.94 -0.47
N GLU A 57 -7.25 -4.98 -0.85
CA GLU A 57 -7.29 -6.31 -0.23
C GLU A 57 -5.96 -7.00 -0.45
N VAL A 58 -5.51 -7.82 0.50
CA VAL A 58 -4.31 -8.65 0.33
C VAL A 58 -4.63 -10.14 0.49
N LYS A 59 -4.09 -10.96 -0.41
CA LYS A 59 -4.18 -12.42 -0.34
C LYS A 59 -2.91 -13.06 -0.87
N ASN A 60 -2.22 -13.83 -0.03
CA ASN A 60 -1.00 -14.57 -0.42
C ASN A 60 0.06 -13.69 -1.09
N LYS A 61 0.36 -12.50 -0.51
CA LYS A 61 1.30 -11.51 -1.07
C LYS A 61 0.85 -10.83 -2.37
N TRP A 62 -0.39 -11.05 -2.79
CA TRP A 62 -1.01 -10.34 -3.90
C TRP A 62 -1.95 -9.28 -3.37
N TRP A 63 -1.84 -8.08 -3.90
CA TRP A 63 -2.70 -6.96 -3.55
C TRP A 63 -3.74 -6.73 -4.64
N LYS A 64 -4.99 -6.68 -4.24
CA LYS A 64 -6.06 -6.16 -5.06
C LYS A 64 -5.96 -4.64 -5.05
N ILE A 65 -5.95 -4.05 -6.23
CA ILE A 65 -5.83 -2.61 -6.41
C ILE A 65 -7.11 -2.02 -7.00
N ALA A 66 -7.30 -0.72 -6.81
CA ALA A 66 -8.36 0.03 -7.46
C ALA A 66 -8.17 0.00 -8.99
N PRO A 67 -9.26 0.11 -9.78
CA PRO A 67 -9.14 0.11 -11.23
C PRO A 67 -8.51 1.38 -11.81
N SER A 68 -8.57 2.50 -11.10
CA SER A 68 -7.93 3.77 -11.48
C SER A 68 -6.57 3.88 -10.78
N ILE A 69 -5.54 4.19 -11.55
CA ILE A 69 -4.14 4.32 -11.11
C ILE A 69 -3.69 5.75 -11.41
N ASP A 70 -3.19 6.44 -10.40
CA ASP A 70 -2.66 7.79 -10.57
C ASP A 70 -1.29 7.76 -11.23
N ILE A 71 -1.03 8.66 -12.17
CA ILE A 71 0.25 8.82 -12.87
C ILE A 71 0.92 10.09 -12.37
N TYR A 72 2.15 9.96 -11.86
CA TYR A 72 2.95 11.08 -11.38
C TYR A 72 4.08 11.40 -12.36
N GLY A 73 4.39 12.69 -12.50
CA GLY A 73 5.48 13.18 -13.35
C GLY A 73 5.06 13.51 -14.79
N GLU A 74 3.79 13.32 -15.13
CA GLU A 74 3.14 13.80 -16.35
C GLU A 74 2.22 14.98 -16.01
N GLU A 75 1.38 15.43 -16.96
CA GLU A 75 0.43 16.52 -16.71
C GLU A 75 -0.48 16.21 -15.51
N ASP A 76 -0.85 17.24 -14.76
CA ASP A 76 -1.65 17.13 -13.53
C ASP A 76 -2.90 16.28 -13.74
N ASP A 77 -3.20 15.38 -12.78
CA ASP A 77 -4.38 14.50 -12.75
C ASP A 77 -4.45 13.40 -13.82
N ALA A 78 -3.34 13.00 -14.41
CA ALA A 78 -3.32 11.86 -15.32
C ALA A 78 -3.62 10.54 -14.57
N THR A 79 -4.50 9.72 -15.15
CA THR A 79 -4.86 8.41 -14.61
C THR A 79 -4.80 7.32 -15.68
N LEU A 80 -4.50 6.10 -15.25
CA LEU A 80 -4.58 4.88 -16.07
C LEU A 80 -5.76 4.03 -15.59
N GLU A 81 -6.76 3.85 -16.43
CA GLU A 81 -7.90 2.99 -16.14
C GLU A 81 -7.65 1.53 -16.53
N LEU A 82 -7.70 0.64 -15.56
CA LEU A 82 -7.58 -0.81 -15.76
C LEU A 82 -8.87 -1.39 -16.32
N LYS A 83 -8.75 -2.31 -17.30
CA LYS A 83 -9.87 -2.95 -17.99
C LYS A 83 -9.65 -4.47 -18.10
N GLY A 84 -10.69 -5.22 -18.48
CA GLY A 84 -10.57 -6.65 -18.82
C GLY A 84 -10.68 -7.62 -17.64
N SER A 85 -11.06 -7.15 -16.43
CA SER A 85 -11.36 -8.04 -15.31
C SER A 85 -12.65 -7.64 -14.60
N HIS A 86 -13.53 -8.63 -14.34
CA HIS A 86 -14.73 -8.48 -13.49
C HIS A 86 -14.50 -8.99 -12.07
N THR A 87 -13.35 -9.63 -11.79
CA THR A 87 -13.02 -10.22 -10.48
C THR A 87 -12.04 -9.36 -9.67
N GLY A 88 -11.54 -8.28 -10.26
CA GLY A 88 -10.59 -7.35 -9.69
C GLY A 88 -9.22 -7.37 -10.39
N TYR A 89 -8.35 -6.49 -9.93
CA TYR A 89 -7.01 -6.29 -10.46
C TYR A 89 -6.01 -6.56 -9.36
N TRP A 90 -5.08 -7.47 -9.61
CA TRP A 90 -4.13 -7.96 -8.62
C TRP A 90 -2.69 -7.76 -9.08
N ILE A 91 -1.88 -7.26 -8.19
CA ILE A 91 -0.45 -7.03 -8.40
C ILE A 91 0.36 -7.69 -7.27
N HIS A 92 1.55 -8.16 -7.56
CA HIS A 92 2.36 -8.82 -6.53
C HIS A 92 3.05 -7.78 -5.65
N TYR A 93 3.14 -8.04 -4.34
CA TYR A 93 3.71 -7.11 -3.37
C TYR A 93 5.13 -6.65 -3.69
N SER A 94 5.93 -7.50 -4.37
CA SER A 94 7.34 -7.23 -4.68
C SER A 94 7.57 -6.08 -5.66
N VAL A 95 6.54 -5.65 -6.36
CA VAL A 95 6.58 -4.48 -7.25
C VAL A 95 5.86 -3.27 -6.66
N LEU A 96 5.41 -3.37 -5.40
CA LEU A 96 4.78 -2.30 -4.67
C LEU A 96 5.72 -1.78 -3.59
N GLN A 97 5.81 -0.47 -3.45
CA GLN A 97 6.65 0.16 -2.44
C GLN A 97 6.00 1.45 -1.94
N PHE A 98 6.38 1.90 -0.75
CA PHE A 98 6.11 3.24 -0.22
C PHE A 98 7.22 3.65 0.74
N GLY A 99 7.32 4.95 0.97
CA GLY A 99 8.18 5.53 1.99
C GLY A 99 7.44 5.73 3.31
N ILE A 100 8.10 6.40 4.23
CA ILE A 100 7.57 6.79 5.54
C ILE A 100 7.38 8.31 5.55
N ALA A 101 6.19 8.76 5.96
CA ALA A 101 5.92 10.17 6.22
C ALA A 101 6.46 10.58 7.60
N GLY A 102 7.14 11.74 7.66
CA GLY A 102 7.74 12.29 8.85
C GLY A 102 8.95 11.50 9.36
N ASP A 103 9.20 11.53 10.68
CA ASP A 103 10.35 10.88 11.30
C ASP A 103 10.26 9.34 11.21
N PRO A 104 11.23 8.66 10.58
CA PRO A 104 11.23 7.20 10.49
C PRO A 104 11.62 6.51 11.79
N GLU A 105 12.17 7.22 12.78
CA GLU A 105 12.58 6.60 14.04
C GLU A 105 11.41 5.94 14.77
N ASN A 106 11.63 4.69 15.17
CA ASN A 106 10.65 3.90 15.94
C ASN A 106 9.27 3.73 15.28
N VAL A 107 9.12 4.00 13.98
CA VAL A 107 7.85 3.85 13.28
C VAL A 107 7.43 2.38 13.14
N LEU A 108 8.38 1.47 12.92
CA LEU A 108 8.10 0.03 12.85
C LEU A 108 8.03 -0.62 14.22
N ARG A 109 7.00 -1.43 14.41
CA ARG A 109 6.74 -2.16 15.66
C ARG A 109 6.61 -3.66 15.43
N ALA A 110 6.90 -4.43 16.45
CA ALA A 110 6.79 -5.89 16.41
C ALA A 110 5.33 -6.38 16.31
N THR A 111 4.37 -5.58 16.78
CA THR A 111 2.93 -5.89 16.74
C THR A 111 2.13 -4.67 16.25
N PRO A 112 0.93 -4.85 15.64
CA PRO A 112 0.08 -3.76 15.15
C PRO A 112 -0.60 -3.02 16.31
N SER A 113 0.17 -2.27 17.09
CA SER A 113 -0.30 -1.55 18.27
C SER A 113 0.71 -0.49 18.69
N GLU A 114 0.23 0.64 19.21
CA GLU A 114 1.05 1.69 19.81
C GLU A 114 1.91 1.19 20.98
N LYS A 115 1.45 0.12 21.64
CA LYS A 115 2.21 -0.56 22.73
C LYS A 115 3.17 -1.61 22.20
N GLY A 116 3.20 -1.87 20.91
CA GLY A 116 4.13 -2.80 20.28
C GLY A 116 5.57 -2.34 20.48
N LYS A 117 6.47 -3.29 20.73
CA LYS A 117 7.91 -2.97 20.91
C LYS A 117 8.44 -2.34 19.60
N PRO A 118 9.05 -1.15 19.65
CA PRO A 118 9.71 -0.56 18.49
C PRO A 118 10.83 -1.48 17.98
N LEU A 119 10.97 -1.55 16.67
CA LEU A 119 12.07 -2.24 16.02
C LEU A 119 13.21 -1.24 15.80
N GLN A 120 14.38 -1.58 16.32
CA GLN A 120 15.59 -0.78 16.15
C GLN A 120 16.24 -1.15 14.81
N LEU A 121 15.93 -0.40 13.76
CA LEU A 121 16.48 -0.57 12.42
C LEU A 121 17.29 0.66 12.04
N GLU A 122 18.29 0.45 11.19
CA GLU A 122 19.02 1.56 10.58
C GLU A 122 18.06 2.38 9.70
N ILE A 123 18.13 3.70 9.82
CA ILE A 123 17.26 4.64 9.08
C ILE A 123 17.41 4.44 7.57
N SER A 124 18.60 4.13 7.08
CA SER A 124 18.86 3.80 5.67
C SER A 124 17.94 2.72 5.12
N LEU A 125 17.70 1.64 5.88
CA LEU A 125 16.81 0.55 5.48
C LEU A 125 15.35 1.00 5.34
N LEU A 126 14.94 2.02 6.08
CA LEU A 126 13.59 2.59 6.03
C LEU A 126 13.43 3.57 4.87
N HIS A 127 14.52 4.26 4.48
CA HIS A 127 14.53 5.16 3.31
C HIS A 127 14.59 4.42 1.96
N ASP A 128 15.12 3.20 1.93
CA ASP A 128 15.18 2.37 0.71
C ASP A 128 13.81 1.90 0.22
N GLY A 129 12.74 2.25 0.96
CA GLY A 129 11.35 1.89 0.68
C GLY A 129 10.91 0.58 1.32
N LEU A 130 9.60 0.47 1.52
CA LEU A 130 8.96 -0.62 2.24
C LEU A 130 7.93 -1.32 1.36
N HIS A 131 7.91 -2.65 1.37
CA HIS A 131 6.93 -3.45 0.64
C HIS A 131 5.74 -3.84 1.52
N PRO A 132 4.49 -3.64 1.07
CA PRO A 132 3.29 -3.98 1.84
C PRO A 132 3.05 -5.49 1.90
N LEU A 133 2.83 -6.05 3.11
CA LEU A 133 2.58 -7.48 3.30
C LEU A 133 1.17 -7.82 3.77
N GLU A 134 0.61 -7.07 4.72
CA GLU A 134 -0.65 -7.38 5.41
C GLU A 134 -1.28 -6.12 6.01
N ILE A 135 -2.62 -6.08 6.14
CA ILE A 135 -3.34 -5.01 6.86
C ILE A 135 -4.08 -5.61 8.06
N ARG A 136 -4.05 -4.89 9.20
CA ARG A 136 -4.87 -5.14 10.39
C ARG A 136 -5.38 -3.83 10.98
N GLY A 137 -6.64 -3.51 10.73
CA GLY A 137 -7.21 -2.22 11.13
C GLY A 137 -6.45 -1.05 10.52
N GLU A 138 -5.91 -0.18 11.35
CA GLU A 138 -5.14 1.00 10.94
C GLU A 138 -3.62 0.73 10.83
N TRP A 139 -3.22 -0.54 10.82
CA TRP A 139 -1.81 -0.96 10.74
C TRP A 139 -1.54 -1.74 9.48
N ILE A 140 -0.39 -1.47 8.86
CA ILE A 140 0.14 -2.23 7.74
C ILE A 140 1.45 -2.91 8.15
N LYS A 141 1.55 -4.20 7.85
CA LYS A 141 2.80 -4.94 7.96
C LYS A 141 3.63 -4.71 6.72
N VAL A 142 4.89 -4.47 6.92
CA VAL A 142 5.84 -4.16 5.84
C VAL A 142 7.09 -5.02 5.92
N GLU A 143 7.75 -5.17 4.78
CA GLU A 143 9.06 -5.78 4.63
C GLU A 143 10.03 -4.73 4.08
N THR A 144 11.24 -4.66 4.62
CA THR A 144 12.32 -3.80 4.10
C THR A 144 12.76 -4.26 2.71
N ASN A 145 13.33 -3.37 1.91
CA ASN A 145 13.75 -3.67 0.54
C ASN A 145 14.81 -4.79 0.47
N ASP A 146 15.66 -4.91 1.51
CA ASP A 146 16.64 -6.00 1.65
C ASP A 146 16.01 -7.36 2.06
N LYS A 147 14.68 -7.39 2.35
CA LYS A 147 13.87 -8.55 2.75
C LYS A 147 14.30 -9.23 4.05
N ARG A 148 15.08 -8.55 4.89
CA ARG A 148 15.58 -9.11 6.16
C ARG A 148 14.73 -8.76 7.36
N HIS A 149 13.95 -7.67 7.27
CA HIS A 149 13.18 -7.16 8.39
C HIS A 149 11.72 -7.00 8.02
N THR A 150 10.83 -7.31 8.95
CA THR A 150 9.40 -7.04 8.84
C THR A 150 8.91 -6.37 10.10
N GLY A 151 7.95 -5.46 9.97
CA GLY A 151 7.36 -4.77 11.10
C GLY A 151 5.98 -4.22 10.76
N TRP A 152 5.32 -3.64 11.74
CA TRP A 152 4.04 -2.99 11.60
C TRP A 152 4.19 -1.48 11.75
N MET A 153 3.53 -0.72 10.89
CA MET A 153 3.45 0.73 10.99
C MET A 153 2.01 1.21 10.83
N PRO A 154 1.65 2.37 11.40
CA PRO A 154 0.35 2.98 11.14
C PRO A 154 0.19 3.34 9.65
N ILE A 155 -1.03 3.16 9.11
CA ILE A 155 -1.31 3.44 7.69
C ILE A 155 -1.18 4.94 7.37
N ASP A 156 -1.46 5.82 8.32
CA ASP A 156 -1.31 7.27 8.18
C ASP A 156 0.14 7.76 8.08
N ARG A 157 1.11 6.86 8.31
CA ARG A 157 2.54 7.13 8.13
C ARG A 157 3.07 6.69 6.76
N ILE A 158 2.20 6.25 5.85
CA ILE A 158 2.58 5.90 4.48
C ILE A 158 2.85 7.16 3.67
N CYS A 159 3.98 7.17 2.98
CA CYS A 159 4.31 8.10 1.91
C CYS A 159 4.23 7.37 0.57
N SER A 160 3.19 7.62 -0.19
CA SER A 160 2.94 6.94 -1.48
C SER A 160 3.32 7.76 -2.71
N ASN A 161 3.90 8.95 -2.53
CA ASN A 161 4.37 9.76 -3.65
C ASN A 161 5.85 9.48 -3.93
N PRO A 162 6.20 8.85 -5.07
CA PRO A 162 7.58 8.48 -5.37
C PRO A 162 8.48 9.67 -5.76
N LEU A 163 7.88 10.84 -6.02
CA LEU A 163 8.59 12.03 -6.52
C LEU A 163 8.85 13.08 -5.44
N THR A 164 8.26 12.94 -4.26
CA THR A 164 8.41 13.90 -3.18
C THR A 164 8.80 13.22 -1.87
N THR A 165 9.51 13.96 -1.04
CA THR A 165 9.63 13.61 0.38
C THR A 165 8.30 13.98 1.04
N CYS A 166 7.60 13.00 1.60
CA CYS A 166 6.44 13.30 2.44
C CYS A 166 6.88 14.00 3.73
N PRO A 167 6.24 15.10 4.13
CA PRO A 167 6.56 15.83 5.35
C PRO A 167 6.30 15.02 6.62
#